data_30ff2575057a13bcf2b3836e658cc6ce
#
_entry.id   30ff2575057a13bcf2b3836e658cc6ce
#
_cell.length_a   1.000
_cell.length_b   1.000
_cell.length_c   1.000
_cell.angle_alpha   90.00
_cell.angle_beta   90.00
_cell.angle_gamma   90.00
#
_symmetry.space_group_name_H-M   'P 1'
#
loop_
_entity.id
_entity.type
_entity.pdbx_description
1 polymer ?
#
loop_
_entity_poly.entity_id
_entity_poly.type
_entity_poly.pdbx_seq_one_letter_code
_entity_poly.pdbx_strand_id
1 'polypeptide(L)'
;MASKKSMNESFLASMKSTEVCSWFELNVMRRTGFYLAWFANKLDIHPNTITILSMILGAGSTWFFMSGSWYYGYGEQGDKMLGVAFNIIAIGMLFWADVLDNTDGQLARLSGKRSRVGRILDGAAGFVWMIPIYLGLAWRIYQHHSMEFGWFGIDDTPRNALIYGLAVLALTFYSGFVGCGGQQRVGDYYMQVHLLFSKEANGTELDSSEQQQQAYDQLPADAKWWERLFMKNYINYTRTQERTTPKLQKLLAKLKEKYGSVSNMPESLRQQLHDYSLPIIHLDFTGFSYRALSLAFFVLIDFPLGQFLFESIVLGLGTLYTIKRHEAFCEKVTREL
;
A
#
# COMPACT_ATOMS: atom_id res chain seq x y z
N MET A 1 -1.31 32.12 18.63
CA MET A 1 -0.97 30.77 19.13
C MET A 1 -2.22 29.92 19.15
N ALA A 2 -2.38 28.93 18.28
CA ALA A 2 -3.50 28.00 18.38
C ALA A 2 -3.33 27.16 19.65
N SER A 3 -4.36 27.03 20.47
CA SER A 3 -4.31 26.25 21.70
C SER A 3 -4.03 24.76 21.38
N LYS A 4 -3.49 23.97 22.31
CA LYS A 4 -3.29 22.51 22.14
C LYS A 4 -4.57 21.82 21.66
N LYS A 5 -5.73 22.30 22.05
CA LYS A 5 -7.06 21.83 21.66
C LYS A 5 -7.31 22.04 20.16
N SER A 6 -6.95 23.20 19.61
CA SER A 6 -7.10 23.49 18.18
C SER A 6 -6.13 22.70 17.29
N MET A 7 -4.94 22.35 17.78
CA MET A 7 -3.98 21.50 17.05
C MET A 7 -4.47 20.04 16.91
N ASN A 8 -5.07 19.49 17.98
CA ASN A 8 -5.60 18.13 17.93
C ASN A 8 -6.86 18.06 17.03
N GLU A 9 -7.71 19.04 17.08
CA GLU A 9 -8.87 19.17 16.18
C GLU A 9 -8.43 19.29 14.71
N SER A 10 -7.38 20.08 14.44
CA SER A 10 -6.80 20.19 13.10
C SER A 10 -6.16 18.88 12.62
N PHE A 11 -5.52 18.12 13.51
CA PHE A 11 -4.99 16.80 13.22
C PHE A 11 -6.11 15.83 12.81
N LEU A 12 -7.18 15.73 13.61
CA LEU A 12 -8.31 14.87 13.30
C LEU A 12 -9.00 15.27 11.99
N ALA A 13 -9.17 16.57 11.74
CA ALA A 13 -9.73 17.08 10.49
C ALA A 13 -8.83 16.80 9.25
N SER A 14 -7.54 16.57 9.45
CA SER A 14 -6.61 16.23 8.38
C SER A 14 -6.65 14.74 7.99
N MET A 15 -7.38 13.90 8.72
CA MET A 15 -7.48 12.45 8.49
C MET A 15 -8.78 12.06 7.78
N LYS A 16 -8.79 10.91 7.12
CA LYS A 16 -10.02 10.32 6.57
C LYS A 16 -10.83 9.62 7.66
N SER A 17 -10.16 8.85 8.50
CA SER A 17 -10.70 8.17 9.68
C SER A 17 -9.55 7.77 10.60
N THR A 18 -9.82 7.65 11.89
CA THR A 18 -8.86 7.15 12.89
C THR A 18 -8.98 5.64 13.10
N GLU A 19 -10.13 5.05 12.80
CA GLU A 19 -10.43 3.63 13.03
C GLU A 19 -9.61 2.69 12.13
N VAL A 20 -9.32 3.13 10.92
CA VAL A 20 -8.59 2.30 9.93
C VAL A 20 -7.08 2.34 10.08
N CYS A 21 -6.55 3.14 11.01
CA CYS A 21 -5.12 3.27 11.25
C CYS A 21 -4.65 2.32 12.36
N SER A 22 -3.52 1.64 12.15
CA SER A 22 -2.83 0.95 13.25
C SER A 22 -2.32 1.96 14.28
N TRP A 23 -2.01 1.48 15.50
CA TRP A 23 -1.46 2.36 16.54
C TRP A 23 -0.19 3.10 16.07
N PHE A 24 0.71 2.38 15.40
CA PHE A 24 1.95 2.96 14.89
C PHE A 24 1.67 3.98 13.78
N GLU A 25 0.80 3.64 12.85
CA GLU A 25 0.40 4.56 11.79
C GLU A 25 -0.21 5.84 12.37
N LEU A 26 -1.16 5.71 13.30
CA LEU A 26 -1.86 6.86 13.90
C LEU A 26 -0.92 7.75 14.72
N ASN A 27 -0.10 7.15 15.60
CA ASN A 27 0.66 7.90 16.59
C ASN A 27 2.07 8.31 16.13
N VAL A 28 2.66 7.59 15.17
CA VAL A 28 3.98 7.90 14.64
C VAL A 28 3.87 8.51 13.25
N MET A 29 3.37 7.75 12.27
CA MET A 29 3.38 8.16 10.87
C MET A 29 2.48 9.38 10.62
N ARG A 30 1.20 9.28 10.97
CA ARG A 30 0.21 10.34 10.74
C ARG A 30 0.47 11.59 11.57
N ARG A 31 0.96 11.45 12.82
CA ARG A 31 1.30 12.63 13.63
C ARG A 31 2.53 13.35 13.11
N THR A 32 3.58 12.62 12.76
CA THR A 32 4.78 13.21 12.15
C THR A 32 4.43 13.90 10.83
N GLY A 33 3.66 13.22 9.97
CA GLY A 33 3.16 13.79 8.73
C GLY A 33 2.33 15.06 8.94
N PHE A 34 1.48 15.10 9.97
CA PHE A 34 0.69 16.28 10.29
C PHE A 34 1.56 17.49 10.67
N TYR A 35 2.59 17.29 11.50
CA TYR A 35 3.48 18.40 11.87
C TYR A 35 4.25 18.91 10.65
N LEU A 36 4.69 18.03 9.77
CA LEU A 36 5.32 18.43 8.51
C LEU A 36 4.33 19.14 7.58
N ALA A 37 3.09 18.64 7.45
CA ALA A 37 2.04 19.26 6.65
C ALA A 37 1.68 20.66 7.18
N TRP A 38 1.57 20.80 8.50
CA TRP A 38 1.30 22.08 9.13
C TRP A 38 2.44 23.09 8.86
N PHE A 39 3.69 22.64 8.97
CA PHE A 39 4.85 23.48 8.67
C PHE A 39 4.91 23.84 7.17
N ALA A 40 4.73 22.86 6.28
CA ALA A 40 4.69 23.07 4.84
C ALA A 40 3.56 24.01 4.41
N ASN A 41 2.40 23.94 5.08
CA ASN A 41 1.29 24.86 4.84
C ASN A 41 1.63 26.30 5.19
N LYS A 42 2.39 26.53 6.27
CA LYS A 42 2.88 27.88 6.65
C LYS A 42 3.84 28.47 5.62
N LEU A 43 4.62 27.61 4.95
CA LEU A 43 5.54 27.99 3.88
C LEU A 43 4.88 28.02 2.50
N ASP A 44 3.57 27.83 2.43
CA ASP A 44 2.77 27.77 1.20
C ASP A 44 3.25 26.70 0.19
N ILE A 45 3.90 25.62 0.67
CA ILE A 45 4.37 24.52 -0.15
C ILE A 45 3.18 23.77 -0.74
N HIS A 46 3.26 23.46 -2.05
CA HIS A 46 2.21 22.72 -2.73
C HIS A 46 2.29 21.21 -2.39
N PRO A 47 1.15 20.49 -2.14
CA PRO A 47 1.14 19.06 -1.81
C PRO A 47 1.94 18.20 -2.80
N ASN A 48 1.79 18.44 -4.11
CA ASN A 48 2.52 17.69 -5.15
C ASN A 48 4.05 17.75 -5.00
N THR A 49 4.59 18.84 -4.41
CA THR A 49 6.04 18.96 -4.16
C THR A 49 6.48 17.95 -3.10
N ILE A 50 5.66 17.73 -2.08
CA ILE A 50 5.91 16.73 -1.04
C ILE A 50 5.83 15.31 -1.62
N THR A 51 4.83 15.04 -2.46
CA THR A 51 4.72 13.76 -3.18
C THR A 51 5.95 13.47 -4.04
N ILE A 52 6.43 14.45 -4.81
CA ILE A 52 7.64 14.30 -5.64
C ILE A 52 8.87 14.05 -4.76
N LEU A 53 8.99 14.75 -3.64
CA LEU A 53 10.10 14.54 -2.70
C LEU A 53 10.06 13.12 -2.10
N SER A 54 8.88 12.62 -1.74
CA SER A 54 8.69 11.25 -1.29
C SER A 54 9.13 10.24 -2.35
N MET A 55 8.75 10.46 -3.62
CA MET A 55 9.17 9.62 -4.75
C MET A 55 10.69 9.58 -4.93
N ILE A 56 11.35 10.74 -4.88
CA ILE A 56 12.81 10.84 -5.01
C ILE A 56 13.50 10.10 -3.86
N LEU A 57 13.02 10.29 -2.64
CA LEU A 57 13.60 9.67 -1.45
C LEU A 57 13.40 8.15 -1.46
N GLY A 58 12.17 7.68 -1.76
CA GLY A 58 11.85 6.27 -1.85
C GLY A 58 12.62 5.55 -2.97
N ALA A 59 12.63 6.11 -4.17
CA ALA A 59 13.41 5.56 -5.27
C ALA A 59 14.92 5.60 -5.01
N GLY A 60 15.41 6.67 -4.37
CA GLY A 60 16.82 6.82 -3.98
C GLY A 60 17.29 5.77 -2.95
N SER A 61 16.39 5.25 -2.12
CA SER A 61 16.71 4.18 -1.16
C SER A 61 17.15 2.89 -1.87
N THR A 62 16.76 2.70 -3.13
CA THR A 62 17.11 1.52 -3.95
C THR A 62 18.62 1.28 -4.00
N TRP A 63 19.41 2.34 -4.20
CA TRP A 63 20.85 2.21 -4.29
C TRP A 63 21.44 1.66 -2.99
N PHE A 64 20.96 2.12 -1.85
CA PHE A 64 21.39 1.64 -0.54
C PHE A 64 20.93 0.21 -0.26
N PHE A 65 19.69 -0.17 -0.62
CA PHE A 65 19.22 -1.56 -0.53
C PHE A 65 20.03 -2.50 -1.42
N MET A 66 20.34 -2.08 -2.63
CA MET A 66 21.13 -2.85 -3.59
C MET A 66 22.57 -3.07 -3.08
N SER A 67 23.15 -2.05 -2.46
CA SER A 67 24.52 -2.05 -1.93
C SER A 67 24.62 -2.56 -0.49
N GLY A 68 23.52 -2.95 0.15
CA GLY A 68 23.46 -3.31 1.57
C GLY A 68 23.88 -4.74 1.91
N SER A 69 24.45 -5.52 0.99
CA SER A 69 24.96 -6.87 1.30
C SER A 69 26.14 -6.79 2.29
N TRP A 70 26.24 -7.79 3.15
CA TRP A 70 27.35 -7.94 4.07
C TRP A 70 28.68 -8.20 3.34
N TYR A 71 28.61 -8.58 2.08
CA TYR A 71 29.76 -8.78 1.19
C TYR A 71 30.02 -7.56 0.30
N TYR A 72 29.36 -6.42 0.58
CA TYR A 72 29.64 -5.18 -0.12
C TYR A 72 31.02 -4.66 0.28
N GLY A 73 31.91 -4.48 -0.70
CA GLY A 73 33.29 -4.04 -0.45
C GLY A 73 34.29 -4.71 -1.38
N TYR A 74 35.54 -4.32 -1.29
CA TYR A 74 36.60 -4.82 -2.16
C TYR A 74 37.17 -6.13 -1.63
N GLY A 75 37.06 -7.22 -2.41
CA GLY A 75 37.70 -8.49 -2.15
C GLY A 75 36.82 -9.54 -1.46
N GLU A 76 37.43 -10.69 -1.13
CA GLU A 76 36.76 -11.87 -0.53
C GLU A 76 36.25 -11.64 0.91
N GLN A 77 36.70 -10.56 1.57
CA GLN A 77 36.28 -10.15 2.90
C GLN A 77 35.36 -8.91 2.78
N GLY A 78 34.08 -9.10 2.53
CA GLY A 78 33.13 -8.01 2.51
C GLY A 78 33.12 -7.19 3.81
N ASP A 79 32.59 -5.98 3.76
CA ASP A 79 32.42 -5.13 4.94
C ASP A 79 30.98 -5.22 5.45
N LYS A 80 30.76 -6.13 6.40
CA LYS A 80 29.48 -6.33 7.05
C LYS A 80 28.93 -5.04 7.69
N MET A 81 29.79 -4.23 8.31
CA MET A 81 29.35 -2.99 8.97
C MET A 81 28.85 -1.98 7.93
N LEU A 82 29.55 -1.87 6.80
CA LEU A 82 29.14 -1.00 5.71
C LEU A 82 27.81 -1.47 5.09
N GLY A 83 27.64 -2.77 4.85
CA GLY A 83 26.40 -3.36 4.36
C GLY A 83 25.23 -3.10 5.30
N VAL A 84 25.40 -3.31 6.61
CA VAL A 84 24.39 -2.99 7.63
C VAL A 84 24.08 -1.50 7.65
N ALA A 85 25.09 -0.62 7.58
CA ALA A 85 24.89 0.83 7.55
C ALA A 85 24.06 1.25 6.33
N PHE A 86 24.33 0.70 5.15
CA PHE A 86 23.54 0.97 3.95
C PHE A 86 22.09 0.49 4.10
N ASN A 87 21.86 -0.69 4.66
CA ASN A 87 20.50 -1.16 4.94
C ASN A 87 19.76 -0.23 5.91
N ILE A 88 20.41 0.26 6.97
CA ILE A 88 19.80 1.20 7.93
C ILE A 88 19.45 2.52 7.24
N ILE A 89 20.33 3.04 6.39
CA ILE A 89 20.07 4.26 5.62
C ILE A 89 18.88 4.03 4.68
N ALA A 90 18.86 2.90 3.95
CA ALA A 90 17.77 2.55 3.04
C ALA A 90 16.42 2.47 3.76
N ILE A 91 16.38 1.78 4.91
CA ILE A 91 15.18 1.66 5.75
C ILE A 91 14.73 3.05 6.23
N GLY A 92 15.66 3.88 6.70
CA GLY A 92 15.38 5.25 7.11
C GLY A 92 14.83 6.11 5.98
N MET A 93 15.40 6.00 4.78
CA MET A 93 14.90 6.72 3.60
C MET A 93 13.49 6.27 3.21
N LEU A 94 13.22 4.96 3.21
CA LEU A 94 11.90 4.41 2.91
C LEU A 94 10.86 4.84 3.97
N PHE A 95 11.23 4.82 5.25
CA PHE A 95 10.38 5.33 6.33
C PHE A 95 10.01 6.80 6.11
N TRP A 96 10.99 7.65 5.79
CA TRP A 96 10.73 9.06 5.53
C TRP A 96 9.95 9.29 4.23
N ALA A 97 10.13 8.46 3.20
CA ALA A 97 9.33 8.50 1.99
C ALA A 97 7.84 8.25 2.31
N ASP A 98 7.53 7.25 3.14
CA ASP A 98 6.17 6.94 3.59
C ASP A 98 5.58 8.05 4.49
N VAL A 99 6.37 8.65 5.39
CA VAL A 99 5.94 9.82 6.17
C VAL A 99 5.59 11.00 5.26
N LEU A 100 6.39 11.27 4.22
CA LEU A 100 6.13 12.34 3.26
C LEU A 100 4.88 12.07 2.41
N ASP A 101 4.65 10.84 2.00
CA ASP A 101 3.44 10.42 1.29
C ASP A 101 2.19 10.67 2.16
N ASN A 102 2.25 10.29 3.42
CA ASN A 102 1.19 10.62 4.37
C ASN A 102 1.01 12.14 4.58
N THR A 103 2.11 12.91 4.47
CA THR A 103 2.14 14.37 4.65
C THR A 103 1.39 15.09 3.54
N ASP A 104 1.56 14.69 2.28
CA ASP A 104 0.96 15.39 1.13
C ASP A 104 -0.56 15.35 1.14
N GLY A 105 -1.15 14.20 1.48
CA GLY A 105 -2.59 14.04 1.64
C GLY A 105 -3.15 14.88 2.82
N GLN A 106 -2.42 14.97 3.94
CA GLN A 106 -2.79 15.83 5.06
C GLN A 106 -2.65 17.32 4.69
N LEU A 107 -1.58 17.69 4.00
CA LEU A 107 -1.35 19.04 3.49
C LEU A 107 -2.44 19.47 2.50
N ALA A 108 -2.84 18.56 1.58
CA ALA A 108 -3.92 18.84 0.63
C ALA A 108 -5.26 19.11 1.34
N ARG A 109 -5.51 18.41 2.47
CA ARG A 109 -6.71 18.65 3.29
C ARG A 109 -6.64 19.93 4.10
N LEU A 110 -5.48 20.25 4.70
CA LEU A 110 -5.27 21.47 5.49
C LEU A 110 -5.27 22.74 4.64
N SER A 111 -4.62 22.71 3.47
CA SER A 111 -4.48 23.87 2.58
C SER A 111 -5.68 24.07 1.65
N GLY A 112 -6.55 23.06 1.49
CA GLY A 112 -7.60 23.03 0.47
C GLY A 112 -7.10 22.85 -0.96
N LYS A 113 -5.78 22.71 -1.17
CA LYS A 113 -5.14 22.59 -2.49
C LYS A 113 -5.24 21.14 -3.04
N ARG A 114 -6.47 20.67 -3.25
CA ARG A 114 -6.73 19.35 -3.83
C ARG A 114 -6.71 19.45 -5.36
N SER A 115 -5.96 18.56 -6.01
CA SER A 115 -5.90 18.51 -7.48
C SER A 115 -6.07 17.08 -7.99
N ARG A 116 -6.57 16.95 -9.23
CA ARG A 116 -6.67 15.66 -9.92
C ARG A 116 -5.27 15.07 -10.16
N VAL A 117 -4.32 15.91 -10.54
CA VAL A 117 -2.91 15.50 -10.74
C VAL A 117 -2.31 15.00 -9.43
N GLY A 118 -2.57 15.68 -8.30
CA GLY A 118 -2.09 15.25 -6.99
C GLY A 118 -2.57 13.85 -6.61
N ARG A 119 -3.84 13.52 -6.85
CA ARG A 119 -4.37 12.15 -6.61
C ARG A 119 -3.73 11.09 -7.49
N ILE A 120 -3.33 11.44 -8.73
CA ILE A 120 -2.63 10.53 -9.63
C ILE A 120 -1.20 10.29 -9.14
N LEU A 121 -0.51 11.34 -8.73
CA LEU A 121 0.85 11.27 -8.18
C LEU A 121 0.89 10.45 -6.88
N ASP A 122 -0.01 10.73 -5.94
CA ASP A 122 -0.20 9.99 -4.69
C ASP A 122 -0.41 8.48 -4.99
N GLY A 123 -1.35 8.13 -5.87
CA GLY A 123 -1.55 6.74 -6.28
C GLY A 123 -0.37 6.09 -7.03
N ALA A 124 0.52 6.87 -7.62
CA ALA A 124 1.71 6.38 -8.32
C ALA A 124 2.95 6.27 -7.40
N ALA A 125 2.99 6.97 -6.27
CA ALA A 125 4.16 7.09 -5.42
C ALA A 125 4.69 5.71 -4.98
N GLY A 126 3.82 4.85 -4.48
CA GLY A 126 4.19 3.50 -4.06
C GLY A 126 4.85 2.66 -5.16
N PHE A 127 4.40 2.79 -6.41
CA PHE A 127 5.04 2.10 -7.54
C PHE A 127 6.42 2.69 -7.87
N VAL A 128 6.57 4.00 -7.76
CA VAL A 128 7.86 4.69 -7.99
C VAL A 128 8.91 4.26 -6.97
N TRP A 129 8.54 3.93 -5.74
CA TRP A 129 9.49 3.40 -4.75
C TRP A 129 9.72 1.91 -4.93
N MET A 130 8.63 1.12 -4.95
CA MET A 130 8.73 -0.33 -4.79
C MET A 130 9.31 -1.03 -6.02
N ILE A 131 9.00 -0.55 -7.24
CA ILE A 131 9.57 -1.16 -8.45
C ILE A 131 11.10 -1.11 -8.46
N PRO A 132 11.76 0.07 -8.29
CA PRO A 132 13.22 0.12 -8.22
C PRO A 132 13.79 -0.69 -7.05
N ILE A 133 13.17 -0.62 -5.86
CA ILE A 133 13.64 -1.37 -4.68
C ILE A 133 13.63 -2.88 -4.98
N TYR A 134 12.54 -3.41 -5.53
CA TYR A 134 12.43 -4.83 -5.83
C TYR A 134 13.45 -5.28 -6.89
N LEU A 135 13.62 -4.50 -7.94
CA LEU A 135 14.64 -4.78 -8.96
C LEU A 135 16.06 -4.67 -8.40
N GLY A 136 16.32 -3.69 -7.53
CA GLY A 136 17.60 -3.55 -6.83
C GLY A 136 17.90 -4.73 -5.90
N LEU A 137 16.91 -5.21 -5.16
CA LEU A 137 17.05 -6.40 -4.33
C LEU A 137 17.25 -7.67 -5.17
N ALA A 138 16.51 -7.83 -6.27
CA ALA A 138 16.74 -8.95 -7.20
C ALA A 138 18.17 -8.94 -7.76
N TRP A 139 18.68 -7.77 -8.10
CA TRP A 139 20.07 -7.60 -8.52
C TRP A 139 21.05 -7.98 -7.41
N ARG A 140 20.84 -7.52 -6.17
CA ARG A 140 21.66 -7.89 -5.01
C ARG A 140 21.69 -9.40 -4.79
N ILE A 141 20.52 -10.08 -4.83
CA ILE A 141 20.42 -11.53 -4.70
C ILE A 141 21.21 -12.21 -5.82
N TYR A 142 21.07 -11.76 -7.06
CA TYR A 142 21.80 -12.32 -8.19
C TYR A 142 23.32 -12.14 -8.06
N GLN A 143 23.80 -10.99 -7.58
CA GLN A 143 25.23 -10.74 -7.41
C GLN A 143 25.89 -11.58 -6.29
N HIS A 144 25.09 -11.94 -5.27
CA HIS A 144 25.59 -12.63 -4.08
C HIS A 144 25.01 -14.04 -3.92
N HIS A 145 24.62 -14.68 -5.03
CA HIS A 145 23.96 -15.99 -5.07
C HIS A 145 24.81 -17.16 -4.53
N SER A 146 26.12 -17.00 -4.44
CA SER A 146 27.00 -18.04 -3.95
C SER A 146 26.71 -18.48 -2.51
N MET A 147 26.11 -17.59 -1.69
CA MET A 147 25.69 -17.92 -0.33
C MET A 147 24.49 -18.90 -0.35
N GLU A 148 23.46 -18.62 -1.13
CA GLU A 148 22.31 -19.49 -1.28
C GLU A 148 22.70 -20.81 -1.96
N PHE A 149 23.60 -20.78 -2.93
CA PHE A 149 24.14 -21.98 -3.56
C PHE A 149 24.87 -22.88 -2.56
N GLY A 150 25.65 -22.28 -1.64
CA GLY A 150 26.27 -23.02 -0.55
C GLY A 150 25.27 -23.69 0.38
N TRP A 151 24.14 -23.03 0.68
CA TRP A 151 23.08 -23.60 1.54
C TRP A 151 22.36 -24.77 0.88
N PHE A 152 22.15 -24.70 -0.43
CA PHE A 152 21.41 -25.73 -1.18
C PHE A 152 22.29 -26.78 -1.83
N GLY A 153 23.63 -26.70 -1.68
CA GLY A 153 24.56 -27.62 -2.31
C GLY A 153 24.54 -27.55 -3.85
N ILE A 154 24.31 -26.34 -4.39
CA ILE A 154 24.27 -26.08 -5.84
C ILE A 154 25.65 -25.65 -6.30
N ASP A 155 26.18 -26.30 -7.34
CA ASP A 155 27.43 -25.91 -7.97
C ASP A 155 27.33 -24.48 -8.55
N ASP A 156 28.29 -23.63 -8.24
CA ASP A 156 28.37 -22.27 -8.78
C ASP A 156 28.92 -22.30 -10.22
N THR A 157 28.02 -22.54 -11.15
CA THR A 157 28.29 -22.52 -12.59
C THR A 157 27.54 -21.36 -13.26
N PRO A 158 28.05 -20.82 -14.39
CA PRO A 158 27.36 -19.75 -15.12
C PRO A 158 25.92 -20.12 -15.51
N ARG A 159 25.66 -21.41 -15.80
CA ARG A 159 24.32 -21.91 -16.11
C ARG A 159 23.41 -21.88 -14.92
N ASN A 160 23.86 -22.34 -13.75
CA ASN A 160 23.06 -22.36 -12.52
C ASN A 160 22.80 -20.93 -12.04
N ALA A 161 23.80 -20.05 -12.11
CA ALA A 161 23.64 -18.62 -11.80
C ALA A 161 22.60 -17.94 -12.71
N LEU A 162 22.59 -18.22 -14.00
CA LEU A 162 21.59 -17.68 -14.93
C LEU A 162 20.18 -18.19 -14.60
N ILE A 163 20.02 -19.50 -14.38
CA ILE A 163 18.71 -20.10 -14.04
C ILE A 163 18.19 -19.50 -12.73
N TYR A 164 19.05 -19.38 -11.73
CA TYR A 164 18.72 -18.76 -10.45
C TYR A 164 18.30 -17.30 -10.61
N GLY A 165 19.06 -16.51 -11.36
CA GLY A 165 18.73 -15.11 -11.64
C GLY A 165 17.37 -14.94 -12.32
N LEU A 166 17.04 -15.81 -13.29
CA LEU A 166 15.73 -15.82 -13.92
C LEU A 166 14.61 -16.21 -12.95
N ALA A 167 14.85 -17.18 -12.07
CA ALA A 167 13.90 -17.60 -11.04
C ALA A 167 13.66 -16.47 -10.02
N VAL A 168 14.72 -15.80 -9.56
CA VAL A 168 14.62 -14.62 -8.66
C VAL A 168 13.85 -13.49 -9.35
N LEU A 169 14.14 -13.21 -10.61
CA LEU A 169 13.43 -12.17 -11.36
C LEU A 169 11.93 -12.52 -11.50
N ALA A 170 11.60 -13.76 -11.83
CA ALA A 170 10.21 -14.23 -11.91
C ALA A 170 9.50 -14.12 -10.55
N LEU A 171 10.16 -14.51 -9.45
CA LEU A 171 9.63 -14.36 -8.09
C LEU A 171 9.43 -12.88 -7.72
N THR A 172 10.37 -12.01 -8.10
CA THR A 172 10.28 -10.57 -7.89
C THR A 172 9.06 -9.97 -8.61
N PHE A 173 8.84 -10.34 -9.86
CA PHE A 173 7.64 -9.92 -10.60
C PHE A 173 6.36 -10.46 -9.96
N TYR A 174 6.35 -11.73 -9.56
CA TYR A 174 5.20 -12.32 -8.88
C TYR A 174 4.91 -11.59 -7.55
N SER A 175 5.93 -11.40 -6.70
CA SER A 175 5.81 -10.69 -5.43
C SER A 175 5.32 -9.25 -5.61
N GLY A 176 5.87 -8.50 -6.57
CA GLY A 176 5.50 -7.11 -6.81
C GLY A 176 4.10 -6.94 -7.40
N PHE A 177 3.78 -7.65 -8.47
CA PHE A 177 2.51 -7.44 -9.19
C PHE A 177 1.35 -8.25 -8.62
N VAL A 178 1.56 -9.54 -8.31
CA VAL A 178 0.52 -10.41 -7.79
C VAL A 178 0.43 -10.30 -6.27
N GLY A 179 1.57 -10.33 -5.59
CA GLY A 179 1.67 -10.17 -4.14
C GLY A 179 1.28 -8.75 -3.73
N CYS A 180 2.20 -7.80 -3.82
CA CYS A 180 2.02 -6.43 -3.34
C CYS A 180 0.80 -5.75 -3.99
N GLY A 181 0.75 -5.68 -5.32
CA GLY A 181 -0.34 -5.01 -6.03
C GLY A 181 -1.72 -5.66 -5.82
N GLY A 182 -1.78 -6.99 -5.76
CA GLY A 182 -3.03 -7.73 -5.53
C GLY A 182 -3.53 -7.60 -4.09
N GLN A 183 -2.63 -7.72 -3.14
CA GLN A 183 -2.94 -7.64 -1.70
C GLN A 183 -3.38 -6.23 -1.30
N GLN A 184 -2.66 -5.19 -1.71
CA GLN A 184 -3.04 -3.79 -1.45
C GLN A 184 -4.41 -3.46 -2.03
N ARG A 185 -4.71 -3.93 -3.24
CA ARG A 185 -6.02 -3.75 -3.87
C ARG A 185 -7.16 -4.28 -3.01
N VAL A 186 -6.99 -5.44 -2.39
CA VAL A 186 -7.97 -6.04 -1.48
C VAL A 186 -8.07 -5.23 -0.18
N GLY A 187 -6.94 -4.82 0.38
CA GLY A 187 -6.89 -4.01 1.59
C GLY A 187 -7.59 -2.67 1.43
N ASP A 188 -7.29 -1.95 0.35
CA ASP A 188 -7.94 -0.68 0.02
C ASP A 188 -9.45 -0.84 -0.13
N TYR A 189 -9.89 -1.93 -0.77
CA TYR A 189 -11.31 -2.18 -0.96
C TYR A 189 -12.02 -2.45 0.36
N TYR A 190 -11.46 -3.31 1.22
CA TYR A 190 -12.05 -3.58 2.53
C TYR A 190 -12.04 -2.36 3.46
N MET A 191 -11.02 -1.51 3.36
CA MET A 191 -11.01 -0.23 4.07
C MET A 191 -12.17 0.68 3.61
N GLN A 192 -12.40 0.80 2.30
CA GLN A 192 -13.51 1.61 1.77
C GLN A 192 -14.87 1.03 2.17
N VAL A 193 -15.02 -0.30 2.12
CA VAL A 193 -16.25 -0.98 2.57
C VAL A 193 -16.50 -0.78 4.06
N HIS A 194 -15.45 -0.86 4.88
CA HIS A 194 -15.57 -0.56 6.31
C HIS A 194 -16.02 0.88 6.56
N LEU A 195 -15.39 1.84 5.89
CA LEU A 195 -15.77 3.25 5.99
C LEU A 195 -17.24 3.49 5.58
N LEU A 196 -17.77 2.72 4.63
CA LEU A 196 -19.20 2.77 4.27
C LEU A 196 -20.11 2.35 5.43
N PHE A 197 -19.65 1.46 6.30
CA PHE A 197 -20.37 1.00 7.49
C PHE A 197 -20.09 1.85 8.74
N SER A 198 -19.01 2.65 8.73
CA SER A 198 -18.67 3.55 9.85
C SER A 198 -19.57 4.80 9.87
N LYS A 199 -19.89 5.29 11.08
CA LYS A 199 -20.62 6.54 11.27
C LYS A 199 -19.79 7.78 10.93
N GLU A 200 -18.46 7.66 10.97
CA GLU A 200 -17.53 8.76 10.69
C GLU A 200 -17.42 9.07 9.20
N ALA A 201 -17.87 8.16 8.34
CA ALA A 201 -17.79 8.32 6.89
C ALA A 201 -18.87 9.26 6.36
N ASN A 202 -18.64 10.56 6.44
CA ASN A 202 -19.43 11.55 5.73
C ASN A 202 -19.35 11.31 4.21
N GLY A 203 -20.29 10.50 3.67
CA GLY A 203 -20.54 10.42 2.23
C GLY A 203 -19.51 9.63 1.40
N THR A 204 -18.84 8.63 1.96
CA THR A 204 -18.07 7.68 1.15
C THR A 204 -19.05 6.80 0.37
N GLU A 205 -19.32 7.17 -0.87
CA GLU A 205 -19.88 6.26 -1.85
C GLU A 205 -18.79 5.31 -2.31
N LEU A 206 -19.07 4.01 -2.25
CA LEU A 206 -18.19 3.00 -2.81
C LEU A 206 -18.31 3.10 -4.35
N ASP A 207 -17.23 3.51 -5.00
CA ASP A 207 -17.19 3.56 -6.46
C ASP A 207 -17.40 2.16 -7.05
N SER A 208 -18.36 2.00 -7.96
CA SER A 208 -18.52 0.78 -8.73
C SER A 208 -17.81 0.86 -10.08
N SER A 209 -17.37 -0.29 -10.60
CA SER A 209 -16.75 -0.33 -11.94
C SER A 209 -17.69 0.13 -13.04
N GLU A 210 -19.00 -0.03 -12.85
CA GLU A 210 -20.02 0.44 -13.77
C GLU A 210 -20.13 1.97 -13.77
N GLN A 211 -20.18 2.61 -12.62
CA GLN A 211 -20.17 4.07 -12.49
C GLN A 211 -18.92 4.68 -13.11
N GLN A 212 -17.76 4.06 -12.88
CA GLN A 212 -16.50 4.51 -13.46
C GLN A 212 -16.47 4.32 -14.99
N GLN A 213 -17.09 3.25 -15.51
CA GLN A 213 -17.24 3.04 -16.95
C GLN A 213 -18.14 4.10 -17.57
N GLN A 214 -19.28 4.41 -16.95
CA GLN A 214 -20.16 5.49 -17.40
C GLN A 214 -19.45 6.85 -17.43
N ALA A 215 -18.67 7.15 -16.39
CA ALA A 215 -17.85 8.37 -16.35
C ALA A 215 -16.76 8.41 -17.44
N TYR A 216 -16.17 7.27 -17.79
CA TYR A 216 -15.24 7.13 -18.89
C TYR A 216 -15.89 7.37 -20.24
N ASP A 217 -17.09 6.81 -20.47
CA ASP A 217 -17.85 6.92 -21.72
C ASP A 217 -18.34 8.36 -21.95
N GLN A 218 -18.49 9.15 -20.88
CA GLN A 218 -18.86 10.56 -20.90
C GLN A 218 -17.66 11.52 -21.05
N LEU A 219 -16.42 11.00 -21.15
CA LEU A 219 -15.25 11.85 -21.33
C LEU A 219 -15.35 12.63 -22.65
N PRO A 220 -15.01 13.93 -22.64
CA PRO A 220 -14.95 14.75 -23.83
C PRO A 220 -14.02 14.16 -24.90
N ALA A 221 -14.31 14.41 -26.18
CA ALA A 221 -13.50 13.88 -27.29
C ALA A 221 -12.04 14.36 -27.23
N ASP A 222 -11.80 15.56 -26.70
CA ASP A 222 -10.50 16.20 -26.50
C ASP A 222 -9.81 15.83 -25.18
N ALA A 223 -10.40 14.91 -24.38
CA ALA A 223 -9.76 14.43 -23.16
C ALA A 223 -8.37 13.86 -23.47
N LYS A 224 -7.40 14.23 -22.63
CA LYS A 224 -6.00 13.86 -22.81
C LYS A 224 -5.81 12.34 -22.73
N TRP A 225 -4.91 11.80 -23.54
CA TRP A 225 -4.65 10.36 -23.62
C TRP A 225 -4.32 9.73 -22.26
N TRP A 226 -3.58 10.43 -21.39
CA TRP A 226 -3.23 9.96 -20.06
C TRP A 226 -4.44 9.92 -19.11
N GLU A 227 -5.43 10.80 -19.27
CA GLU A 227 -6.68 10.75 -18.51
C GLU A 227 -7.49 9.51 -18.86
N ARG A 228 -7.59 9.19 -20.16
CA ARG A 228 -8.23 7.98 -20.66
C ARG A 228 -7.54 6.73 -20.15
N LEU A 229 -6.20 6.69 -20.19
CA LEU A 229 -5.39 5.58 -19.70
C LEU A 229 -5.58 5.38 -18.18
N PHE A 230 -5.55 6.47 -17.41
CA PHE A 230 -5.75 6.45 -15.96
C PHE A 230 -7.15 5.91 -15.61
N MET A 231 -8.21 6.45 -16.22
CA MET A 231 -9.57 5.98 -15.95
C MET A 231 -9.77 4.51 -16.34
N LYS A 232 -9.22 4.09 -17.48
CA LYS A 232 -9.27 2.67 -17.90
C LYS A 232 -8.59 1.75 -16.89
N ASN A 233 -7.42 2.14 -16.38
CA ASN A 233 -6.73 1.40 -15.34
C ASN A 233 -7.53 1.39 -14.03
N TYR A 234 -8.14 2.50 -13.64
CA TYR A 234 -8.96 2.60 -12.45
C TYR A 234 -10.23 1.72 -12.54
N ILE A 235 -10.90 1.69 -13.70
CA ILE A 235 -12.01 0.78 -13.97
C ILE A 235 -11.59 -0.68 -13.81
N ASN A 236 -10.44 -1.07 -14.37
CA ASN A 236 -9.92 -2.43 -14.24
C ASN A 236 -9.55 -2.77 -12.78
N TYR A 237 -9.01 -1.81 -12.05
CA TYR A 237 -8.70 -1.92 -10.62
C TYR A 237 -9.99 -2.22 -9.83
N THR A 238 -11.03 -1.38 -9.96
CA THR A 238 -12.32 -1.55 -9.27
C THR A 238 -13.02 -2.84 -9.68
N ARG A 239 -13.04 -3.16 -10.99
CA ARG A 239 -13.62 -4.42 -11.50
C ARG A 239 -12.94 -5.66 -10.93
N THR A 240 -11.63 -5.59 -10.68
CA THR A 240 -10.91 -6.70 -10.04
C THR A 240 -11.25 -6.82 -8.57
N GLN A 241 -11.43 -5.71 -7.84
CA GLN A 241 -11.92 -5.70 -6.46
C GLN A 241 -13.30 -6.39 -6.37
N GLU A 242 -14.24 -5.99 -7.22
CA GLU A 242 -15.59 -6.57 -7.28
C GLU A 242 -15.56 -8.08 -7.60
N ARG A 243 -14.73 -8.51 -8.57
CA ARG A 243 -14.57 -9.93 -8.93
C ARG A 243 -13.99 -10.77 -7.81
N THR A 244 -13.12 -10.18 -6.97
CA THR A 244 -12.49 -10.87 -5.84
C THR A 244 -13.46 -11.05 -4.67
N THR A 245 -14.55 -10.27 -4.62
CA THR A 245 -15.49 -10.20 -3.50
C THR A 245 -16.95 -10.43 -3.92
N PRO A 246 -17.30 -11.55 -4.60
CA PRO A 246 -18.62 -11.74 -5.20
C PRO A 246 -19.77 -11.81 -4.18
N LYS A 247 -19.53 -12.31 -2.96
CA LYS A 247 -20.56 -12.40 -1.92
C LYS A 247 -20.81 -11.04 -1.27
N LEU A 248 -19.76 -10.22 -1.12
CA LEU A 248 -19.90 -8.82 -0.71
C LEU A 248 -20.74 -8.05 -1.76
N GLN A 249 -20.49 -8.24 -3.07
CA GLN A 249 -21.29 -7.59 -4.11
C GLN A 249 -22.77 -7.96 -4.00
N LYS A 250 -23.09 -9.24 -3.73
CA LYS A 250 -24.47 -9.69 -3.51
C LYS A 250 -25.08 -9.04 -2.27
N LEU A 251 -24.31 -8.92 -1.18
CA LEU A 251 -24.77 -8.23 0.04
C LEU A 251 -25.10 -6.76 -0.26
N LEU A 252 -24.19 -6.03 -0.90
CA LEU A 252 -24.39 -4.62 -1.25
C LEU A 252 -25.59 -4.41 -2.15
N ALA A 253 -25.78 -5.29 -3.15
CA ALA A 253 -26.96 -5.25 -4.03
C ALA A 253 -28.26 -5.48 -3.24
N LYS A 254 -28.29 -6.47 -2.34
CA LYS A 254 -29.48 -6.77 -1.51
C LYS A 254 -29.79 -5.65 -0.53
N LEU A 255 -28.76 -5.01 0.06
CA LEU A 255 -28.93 -3.83 0.91
C LEU A 255 -29.53 -2.66 0.13
N LYS A 256 -29.05 -2.43 -1.10
CA LYS A 256 -29.58 -1.38 -1.98
C LYS A 256 -31.03 -1.67 -2.40
N GLU A 257 -31.35 -2.91 -2.73
CA GLU A 257 -32.71 -3.35 -3.08
C GLU A 257 -33.68 -3.14 -1.91
N LYS A 258 -33.28 -3.57 -0.69
CA LYS A 258 -34.15 -3.54 0.49
C LYS A 258 -34.34 -2.15 1.10
N TYR A 259 -33.29 -1.30 1.08
CA TYR A 259 -33.24 0.00 1.77
C TYR A 259 -33.13 1.21 0.82
N GLY A 260 -33.07 0.98 -0.49
CA GLY A 260 -32.87 2.03 -1.50
C GLY A 260 -31.40 2.51 -1.61
N SER A 261 -30.69 2.54 -0.50
CA SER A 261 -29.26 2.86 -0.41
C SER A 261 -28.62 2.08 0.74
N VAL A 262 -27.34 1.75 0.63
CA VAL A 262 -26.56 1.14 1.73
C VAL A 262 -26.54 2.05 2.96
N SER A 263 -26.55 3.36 2.75
CA SER A 263 -26.59 4.35 3.84
C SER A 263 -27.87 4.37 4.65
N ASN A 264 -28.97 3.83 4.13
CA ASN A 264 -30.30 3.81 4.77
C ASN A 264 -30.57 2.53 5.57
N MET A 265 -29.57 1.63 5.69
CA MET A 265 -29.75 0.40 6.47
C MET A 265 -30.02 0.70 7.95
N PRO A 266 -30.73 -0.20 8.68
CA PRO A 266 -30.95 -0.08 10.12
C PRO A 266 -29.62 0.00 10.88
N GLU A 267 -29.59 0.78 11.96
CA GLU A 267 -28.40 1.01 12.77
C GLU A 267 -27.84 -0.30 13.38
N SER A 268 -28.71 -1.23 13.80
CA SER A 268 -28.30 -2.52 14.33
C SER A 268 -27.52 -3.35 13.30
N LEU A 269 -27.95 -3.33 12.04
CA LEU A 269 -27.27 -4.02 10.94
C LEU A 269 -25.96 -3.31 10.59
N ARG A 270 -25.97 -1.98 10.58
CA ARG A 270 -24.75 -1.17 10.37
C ARG A 270 -23.68 -1.51 11.40
N GLN A 271 -24.05 -1.54 12.69
CA GLN A 271 -23.16 -1.87 13.77
C GLN A 271 -22.61 -3.30 13.64
N GLN A 272 -23.44 -4.27 13.27
CA GLN A 272 -23.02 -5.65 13.02
C GLN A 272 -21.96 -5.73 11.90
N LEU A 273 -22.17 -5.03 10.79
CA LEU A 273 -21.24 -4.99 9.65
C LEU A 273 -19.93 -4.28 10.02
N HIS A 274 -20.02 -3.17 10.76
CA HIS A 274 -18.89 -2.42 11.26
C HIS A 274 -18.03 -3.28 12.20
N ASP A 275 -18.62 -3.86 13.24
CA ASP A 275 -17.90 -4.63 14.27
C ASP A 275 -17.23 -5.87 13.69
N TYR A 276 -17.77 -6.41 12.59
CA TYR A 276 -17.14 -7.53 11.91
C TYR A 276 -15.99 -7.10 10.98
N SER A 277 -16.14 -5.98 10.26
CA SER A 277 -15.13 -5.51 9.31
C SER A 277 -13.91 -4.90 10.00
N LEU A 278 -14.06 -4.27 11.17
CA LEU A 278 -12.98 -3.62 11.90
C LEU A 278 -11.81 -4.56 12.24
N PRO A 279 -11.99 -5.76 12.81
CA PRO A 279 -10.91 -6.69 13.08
C PRO A 279 -10.20 -7.19 11.80
N ILE A 280 -10.93 -7.24 10.66
CA ILE A 280 -10.37 -7.67 9.38
C ILE A 280 -9.37 -6.63 8.87
N ILE A 281 -9.69 -5.35 9.00
CA ILE A 281 -8.80 -4.25 8.61
C ILE A 281 -7.57 -4.23 9.52
N HIS A 282 -7.73 -4.45 10.81
CA HIS A 282 -6.62 -4.47 11.77
C HIS A 282 -5.69 -5.69 11.64
N LEU A 283 -6.09 -6.76 10.95
CA LEU A 283 -5.17 -7.87 10.62
C LEU A 283 -4.05 -7.43 9.66
N ASP A 284 -4.29 -6.43 8.86
CA ASP A 284 -3.36 -5.69 7.98
C ASP A 284 -2.37 -6.54 7.15
N PHE A 285 -2.71 -7.81 6.84
CA PHE A 285 -1.88 -8.64 5.95
C PHE A 285 -1.73 -8.06 4.55
N THR A 286 -2.54 -7.07 4.23
CA THR A 286 -2.61 -6.42 2.93
C THR A 286 -1.92 -5.07 2.90
N GLY A 287 -1.65 -4.49 4.08
CA GLY A 287 -1.09 -3.15 4.24
C GLY A 287 0.41 -3.05 3.98
N PHE A 288 0.90 -1.81 4.02
CA PHE A 288 2.32 -1.51 3.79
C PHE A 288 3.19 -1.85 5.00
N SER A 289 2.67 -1.74 6.23
CA SER A 289 3.45 -1.86 7.47
C SER A 289 4.18 -3.20 7.60
N TYR A 290 3.50 -4.33 7.38
CA TYR A 290 4.14 -5.65 7.44
C TYR A 290 5.18 -5.87 6.35
N ARG A 291 5.00 -5.28 5.16
CA ARG A 291 6.00 -5.31 4.08
C ARG A 291 7.24 -4.55 4.45
N ALA A 292 7.08 -3.33 4.96
CA ALA A 292 8.20 -2.50 5.37
C ALA A 292 9.00 -3.14 6.52
N LEU A 293 8.30 -3.71 7.51
CA LEU A 293 8.94 -4.41 8.62
C LEU A 293 9.65 -5.68 8.18
N SER A 294 9.02 -6.51 7.35
CA SER A 294 9.66 -7.73 6.82
C SER A 294 10.84 -7.40 5.90
N LEU A 295 10.71 -6.37 5.06
CA LEU A 295 11.80 -5.89 4.24
C LEU A 295 12.99 -5.46 5.11
N ALA A 296 12.75 -4.63 6.14
CA ALA A 296 13.79 -4.22 7.07
C ALA A 296 14.47 -5.42 7.75
N PHE A 297 13.67 -6.39 8.22
CA PHE A 297 14.19 -7.60 8.84
C PHE A 297 15.08 -8.39 7.87
N PHE A 298 14.59 -8.73 6.68
CA PHE A 298 15.31 -9.59 5.75
C PHE A 298 16.56 -8.94 5.16
N VAL A 299 16.56 -7.62 4.93
CA VAL A 299 17.78 -6.94 4.46
C VAL A 299 18.84 -6.79 5.57
N LEU A 300 18.41 -6.63 6.84
CA LEU A 300 19.34 -6.54 7.98
C LEU A 300 20.01 -7.88 8.30
N ILE A 301 19.38 -9.01 8.02
CA ILE A 301 20.00 -10.35 8.17
C ILE A 301 20.70 -10.82 6.89
N ASP A 302 20.81 -9.95 5.89
CA ASP A 302 21.38 -10.23 4.55
C ASP A 302 20.73 -11.40 3.80
N PHE A 303 19.40 -11.52 3.94
CA PHE A 303 18.60 -12.53 3.25
C PHE A 303 17.41 -11.90 2.48
N PRO A 304 17.65 -11.01 1.50
CA PRO A 304 16.57 -10.31 0.80
C PRO A 304 15.63 -11.24 0.01
N LEU A 305 16.07 -12.45 -0.38
CA LEU A 305 15.20 -13.47 -0.97
C LEU A 305 14.03 -13.82 -0.04
N GLY A 306 14.26 -13.81 1.28
CA GLY A 306 13.26 -14.06 2.30
C GLY A 306 12.09 -13.07 2.24
N GLN A 307 12.34 -11.81 1.84
CA GLN A 307 11.28 -10.83 1.63
C GLN A 307 10.29 -11.27 0.55
N PHE A 308 10.77 -11.69 -0.60
CA PHE A 308 9.90 -12.13 -1.70
C PHE A 308 9.13 -13.40 -1.36
N LEU A 309 9.75 -14.33 -0.64
CA LEU A 309 9.10 -15.55 -0.15
C LEU A 309 8.03 -15.23 0.91
N PHE A 310 8.34 -14.38 1.87
CA PHE A 310 7.40 -13.96 2.91
C PHE A 310 6.17 -13.28 2.30
N GLU A 311 6.39 -12.37 1.40
CA GLU A 311 5.34 -11.60 0.74
C GLU A 311 4.45 -12.49 -0.14
N SER A 312 5.07 -13.38 -0.91
CA SER A 312 4.34 -14.29 -1.79
C SER A 312 3.58 -15.36 -1.02
N ILE A 313 4.15 -15.93 0.03
CA ILE A 313 3.58 -17.06 0.77
C ILE A 313 2.80 -16.57 1.98
N VAL A 314 3.44 -15.88 2.93
CA VAL A 314 2.82 -15.56 4.22
C VAL A 314 1.74 -14.50 4.05
N LEU A 315 2.08 -13.35 3.42
CA LEU A 315 1.09 -12.32 3.15
C LEU A 315 0.04 -12.78 2.14
N GLY A 316 0.43 -13.58 1.16
CA GLY A 316 -0.50 -14.20 0.20
C GLY A 316 -1.54 -15.09 0.87
N LEU A 317 -1.12 -16.01 1.73
CA LEU A 317 -2.02 -16.88 2.51
C LEU A 317 -2.88 -16.07 3.49
N GLY A 318 -2.30 -15.07 4.16
CA GLY A 318 -3.03 -14.13 5.01
C GLY A 318 -4.14 -13.40 4.27
N THR A 319 -3.85 -12.90 3.07
CA THR A 319 -4.84 -12.25 2.21
C THR A 319 -5.97 -13.20 1.79
N LEU A 320 -5.63 -14.42 1.38
CA LEU A 320 -6.64 -15.43 1.02
C LEU A 320 -7.53 -15.80 2.23
N TYR A 321 -6.93 -15.91 3.41
CA TYR A 321 -7.68 -16.13 4.65
C TYR A 321 -8.64 -14.98 4.93
N THR A 322 -8.17 -13.73 4.81
CA THR A 322 -8.97 -12.52 5.00
C THR A 322 -10.17 -12.49 4.04
N ILE A 323 -9.93 -12.75 2.75
CA ILE A 323 -10.98 -12.80 1.72
C ILE A 323 -12.01 -13.88 2.07
N LYS A 324 -11.59 -15.12 2.34
CA LYS A 324 -12.50 -16.22 2.66
C LYS A 324 -13.36 -15.92 3.88
N ARG A 325 -12.77 -15.38 4.93
CA ARG A 325 -13.48 -15.02 6.16
C ARG A 325 -14.52 -13.93 5.91
N HIS A 326 -14.14 -12.87 5.19
CA HIS A 326 -15.04 -11.76 4.88
C HIS A 326 -16.19 -12.20 3.97
N GLU A 327 -15.90 -12.95 2.92
CA GLU A 327 -16.92 -13.48 1.99
C GLU A 327 -17.92 -14.43 2.69
N ALA A 328 -17.44 -15.28 3.60
CA ALA A 328 -18.33 -16.16 4.39
C ALA A 328 -19.29 -15.37 5.27
N PHE A 329 -18.81 -14.29 5.88
CA PHE A 329 -19.67 -13.39 6.67
C PHE A 329 -20.68 -12.66 5.79
N CYS A 330 -20.28 -12.11 4.65
CA CYS A 330 -21.19 -11.45 3.71
C CYS A 330 -22.31 -12.40 3.24
N GLU A 331 -21.97 -13.67 2.97
CA GLU A 331 -22.96 -14.69 2.60
C GLU A 331 -23.94 -14.95 3.73
N LYS A 332 -23.46 -15.08 4.98
CA LYS A 332 -24.33 -15.27 6.15
C LYS A 332 -25.33 -14.12 6.29
N VAL A 333 -24.84 -12.88 6.33
CA VAL A 333 -25.69 -11.69 6.45
C VAL A 333 -26.67 -11.57 5.27
N THR A 334 -26.23 -11.92 4.05
CA THR A 334 -27.12 -11.92 2.87
C THR A 334 -28.29 -12.91 3.02
N ARG A 335 -28.11 -14.05 3.68
CA ARG A 335 -29.17 -15.02 3.93
C ARG A 335 -30.17 -14.56 5.02
N GLU A 336 -29.67 -13.81 6.00
CA GLU A 336 -30.46 -13.27 7.12
C GLU A 336 -31.29 -12.03 6.73
N LEU A 337 -30.93 -11.32 5.65
CA LEU A 337 -31.66 -10.18 5.09
C LEU A 337 -32.88 -10.62 4.27
#